data_82a81e223fbe59b7e5823eadafd9fc86
#
_entry.id   82a81e223fbe59b7e5823eadafd9fc86
#
_cell.length_a   1.000
_cell.length_b   1.000
_cell.length_c   1.000
_cell.angle_alpha   90.00
_cell.angle_beta   90.00
_cell.angle_gamma   90.00
#
_symmetry.space_group_name_H-M   'P 1'
#
loop_
_entity.id
_entity.type
_entity.pdbx_description
1 polymer ?
#
loop_
_entity_poly.entity_id
_entity_poly.type
_entity_poly.pdbx_seq_one_letter_code
_entity_poly.pdbx_strand_id
1 'polypeptide(L)'
;MFVNSSNLVQISSLDKSLMVVGRVGTGKTRELKKMALSLSKVLVLDPLKEYEELEKQTEGHVTLQYLDCESNEGYRNFKITEDVINIAKQFEYVIVDETNYLCQEDFIYFLQQMKDFDIKVIASFQQMPTDAQITKKFRYIISLDVTNDFDKITEYEKYNYDSGFGFKK
;
A
#
# COMPACT_ATOMS: atom_id res chain seq x y z
N MET A 1 -17.34 -8.14 1.76
CA MET A 1 -17.00 -8.22 0.32
C MET A 1 -15.68 -8.97 0.21
N PHE A 2 -15.67 -10.05 -0.51
CA PHE A 2 -14.44 -10.79 -0.79
C PHE A 2 -13.76 -10.17 -2.00
N VAL A 3 -12.47 -9.90 -1.90
CA VAL A 3 -11.64 -9.43 -3.01
C VAL A 3 -10.82 -10.60 -3.51
N ASN A 4 -11.10 -11.10 -4.69
CA ASN A 4 -10.30 -12.14 -5.33
C ASN A 4 -9.48 -11.58 -6.50
N SER A 5 -8.54 -12.34 -7.00
CA SER A 5 -7.65 -11.92 -8.08
C SER A 5 -8.37 -11.47 -9.35
N SER A 6 -9.57 -11.99 -9.60
CA SER A 6 -10.42 -11.58 -10.74
C SER A 6 -11.13 -10.24 -10.47
N ASN A 7 -11.23 -9.80 -9.22
CA ASN A 7 -11.92 -8.58 -8.80
C ASN A 7 -10.96 -7.40 -8.56
N LEU A 8 -9.65 -7.57 -8.73
CA LEU A 8 -8.67 -6.48 -8.64
C LEU A 8 -8.93 -5.36 -9.67
N VAL A 9 -9.64 -5.66 -10.75
CA VAL A 9 -10.11 -4.68 -11.73
C VAL A 9 -11.07 -3.63 -11.12
N GLN A 10 -11.61 -3.89 -9.93
CA GLN A 10 -12.53 -2.97 -9.24
C GLN A 10 -11.86 -2.13 -8.14
N ILE A 11 -10.55 -2.06 -8.09
CA ILE A 11 -9.83 -1.26 -7.07
C ILE A 11 -10.17 0.22 -7.16
N SER A 12 -10.45 0.73 -8.35
CA SER A 12 -10.93 2.10 -8.55
C SER A 12 -12.26 2.40 -7.83
N SER A 13 -12.99 1.38 -7.40
CA SER A 13 -14.24 1.51 -6.63
C SER A 13 -14.05 1.35 -5.12
N LEU A 14 -12.82 1.15 -4.63
CA LEU A 14 -12.55 1.08 -3.19
C LEU A 14 -12.82 2.44 -2.54
N ASP A 15 -13.68 2.43 -1.56
CA ASP A 15 -14.02 3.61 -0.78
C ASP A 15 -13.08 3.82 0.43
N LYS A 16 -12.17 2.89 0.68
CA LYS A 16 -11.27 2.87 1.83
C LYS A 16 -9.89 2.32 1.47
N SER A 17 -8.92 2.58 2.33
CA SER A 17 -7.56 2.08 2.19
C SER A 17 -7.45 0.56 2.31
N LEU A 18 -6.48 0.00 1.61
CA LEU A 18 -6.22 -1.43 1.43
C LEU A 18 -4.79 -1.79 1.83
N MET A 19 -4.61 -2.86 2.59
CA MET A 19 -3.28 -3.44 2.79
C MET A 19 -3.13 -4.76 2.03
N VAL A 20 -1.93 -4.96 1.48
CA VAL A 20 -1.49 -6.20 0.83
C VAL A 20 -0.43 -6.82 1.73
N VAL A 21 -0.72 -7.96 2.30
CA VAL A 21 0.14 -8.64 3.28
C VAL A 21 0.71 -9.92 2.70
N GLY A 22 2.00 -10.14 2.84
CA GLY A 22 2.64 -11.37 2.40
C GLY A 22 4.15 -11.34 2.63
N ARG A 23 4.75 -12.48 2.85
CA ARG A 23 6.20 -12.63 3.03
C ARG A 23 6.97 -12.17 1.79
N VAL A 24 8.28 -12.01 1.93
CA VAL A 24 9.18 -11.77 0.79
C VAL A 24 8.97 -12.85 -0.28
N GLY A 25 8.91 -12.45 -1.54
CA GLY A 25 8.76 -13.38 -2.67
C GLY A 25 7.32 -13.83 -2.95
N THR A 26 6.30 -13.33 -2.24
CA THR A 26 4.89 -13.69 -2.49
C THR A 26 4.24 -12.93 -3.65
N GLY A 27 4.93 -11.96 -4.23
CA GLY A 27 4.43 -11.19 -5.37
C GLY A 27 3.67 -9.91 -4.99
N LYS A 28 3.89 -9.34 -3.80
CA LYS A 28 3.26 -8.07 -3.38
C LYS A 28 3.46 -6.95 -4.39
N THR A 29 4.69 -6.65 -4.75
CA THR A 29 5.03 -5.60 -5.74
C THR A 29 4.35 -5.86 -7.08
N ARG A 30 4.28 -7.10 -7.53
CA ARG A 30 3.56 -7.46 -8.76
C ARG A 30 2.08 -7.12 -8.67
N GLU A 31 1.43 -7.44 -7.56
CA GLU A 31 0.02 -7.11 -7.34
C GLU A 31 -0.21 -5.60 -7.23
N LEU A 32 0.67 -4.88 -6.53
CA LEU A 32 0.60 -3.41 -6.47
C LEU A 32 0.77 -2.76 -7.86
N LYS A 33 1.65 -3.30 -8.71
CA LYS A 33 1.80 -2.84 -10.10
C LYS A 33 0.52 -3.05 -10.92
N LYS A 34 -0.16 -4.20 -10.78
CA LYS A 34 -1.46 -4.43 -11.41
C LYS A 34 -2.52 -3.44 -10.93
N MET A 35 -2.52 -3.15 -9.63
CA MET A 35 -3.42 -2.16 -9.05
C MET A 35 -3.13 -0.76 -9.60
N ALA A 36 -1.87 -0.36 -9.69
CA ALA A 36 -1.48 0.92 -10.26
C ALA A 36 -1.99 1.08 -11.70
N LEU A 37 -1.90 0.04 -12.51
CA LEU A 37 -2.41 0.04 -13.88
C LEU A 37 -3.93 0.16 -13.99
N SER A 38 -4.67 -0.24 -12.95
CA SER A 38 -6.14 -0.14 -12.92
C SER A 38 -6.67 1.22 -12.49
N LEU A 39 -5.80 2.08 -11.96
CA LEU A 39 -6.15 3.42 -11.48
C LEU A 39 -5.85 4.48 -12.55
N SER A 40 -6.72 5.48 -12.65
CA SER A 40 -6.58 6.53 -13.67
C SER A 40 -5.45 7.51 -13.36
N LYS A 41 -5.16 7.71 -12.08
CA LYS A 41 -4.09 8.60 -11.60
C LYS A 41 -3.67 8.14 -10.22
N VAL A 42 -2.44 7.70 -10.08
CA VAL A 42 -1.91 7.18 -8.82
C VAL A 42 -0.49 7.67 -8.56
N LEU A 43 -0.21 8.01 -7.30
CA LEU A 43 1.14 8.23 -6.82
C LEU A 43 1.68 6.92 -6.23
N VAL A 44 2.91 6.57 -6.56
CA VAL A 44 3.61 5.43 -5.95
C VAL A 44 4.80 5.94 -5.15
N LEU A 45 4.82 5.68 -3.86
CA LEU A 45 6.00 5.83 -3.03
C LEU A 45 6.85 4.57 -3.19
N ASP A 46 7.98 4.72 -3.87
CA ASP A 46 8.82 3.62 -4.37
C ASP A 46 10.23 3.67 -3.74
N PRO A 47 10.41 3.15 -2.52
CA PRO A 47 11.69 3.23 -1.83
C PRO A 47 12.80 2.44 -2.52
N LEU A 48 12.48 1.34 -3.19
CA LEU A 48 13.47 0.47 -3.82
C LEU A 48 13.64 0.66 -5.33
N LYS A 49 12.94 1.63 -5.93
CA LYS A 49 13.00 1.96 -7.36
C LYS A 49 12.60 0.80 -8.29
N GLU A 50 11.52 0.13 -7.94
CA GLU A 50 11.02 -1.02 -8.69
C GLU A 50 9.94 -0.68 -9.73
N TYR A 51 9.48 0.58 -9.79
CA TYR A 51 8.35 1.02 -10.63
C TYR A 51 8.75 1.90 -11.83
N GLU A 52 10.03 2.17 -12.05
CA GLU A 52 10.50 3.08 -13.11
C GLU A 52 9.97 2.71 -14.51
N GLU A 53 9.92 1.42 -14.82
CA GLU A 53 9.43 0.96 -16.10
C GLU A 53 7.92 1.19 -16.25
N LEU A 54 7.17 1.00 -15.16
CA LEU A 54 5.73 1.22 -15.13
C LEU A 54 5.38 2.70 -15.36
N GLU A 55 6.10 3.61 -14.76
CA GLU A 55 5.93 5.05 -14.98
C GLU A 55 6.11 5.41 -16.46
N LYS A 56 7.19 4.90 -17.08
CA LYS A 56 7.47 5.14 -18.51
C LYS A 56 6.39 4.60 -19.44
N GLN A 57 5.79 3.46 -19.10
CA GLN A 57 4.77 2.79 -19.92
C GLN A 57 3.39 3.42 -19.79
N THR A 58 3.12 4.16 -18.72
CA THR A 58 1.76 4.64 -18.40
C THR A 58 1.50 6.10 -18.76
N GLU A 59 2.47 6.78 -19.37
CA GLU A 59 2.33 8.16 -19.88
C GLU A 59 1.73 9.16 -18.86
N GLY A 60 2.15 9.05 -17.60
CA GLY A 60 1.73 9.96 -16.52
C GLY A 60 0.51 9.52 -15.71
N HIS A 61 -0.08 8.35 -15.99
CA HIS A 61 -1.10 7.77 -15.11
C HIS A 61 -0.50 7.29 -13.77
N VAL A 62 0.71 6.77 -13.81
CA VAL A 62 1.50 6.44 -12.63
C VAL A 62 2.58 7.50 -12.45
N THR A 63 2.61 8.11 -11.29
CA THR A 63 3.66 9.07 -10.89
C THR A 63 4.48 8.45 -9.77
N LEU A 64 5.79 8.47 -9.89
CA LEU A 64 6.68 7.96 -8.85
C LEU A 64 7.18 9.07 -7.95
N GLN A 65 7.27 8.78 -6.68
CA GLN A 65 7.94 9.59 -5.68
C GLN A 65 9.00 8.75 -4.98
N TYR A 66 10.25 9.08 -5.20
CA TYR A 66 11.36 8.48 -4.47
C TYR A 66 11.46 9.10 -3.07
N LEU A 67 11.91 8.30 -2.13
CA LEU A 67 12.06 8.70 -0.74
C LEU A 67 13.53 8.81 -0.37
N ASP A 68 13.85 9.78 0.48
CA ASP A 68 15.20 9.92 1.02
C ASP A 68 15.48 8.80 2.03
N CYS A 69 16.65 8.18 1.87
CA CYS A 69 17.10 7.08 2.74
C CYS A 69 18.12 7.61 3.76
N GLU A 70 17.81 7.44 5.02
CA GLU A 70 18.82 7.51 6.08
C GLU A 70 19.41 6.11 6.27
N SER A 71 20.65 5.90 5.84
CA SER A 71 21.34 4.64 6.09
C SER A 71 22.25 4.80 7.32
N ASN A 72 21.88 4.12 8.38
CA ASN A 72 22.75 3.91 9.54
C ASN A 72 23.01 2.42 9.71
N GLU A 73 24.28 2.03 9.74
CA GLU A 73 24.74 0.68 10.12
C GLU A 73 24.00 -0.51 9.44
N GLY A 74 23.75 -0.41 8.13
CA GLY A 74 23.18 -1.51 7.35
C GLY A 74 21.66 -1.56 7.34
N TYR A 75 20.96 -0.69 8.03
CA TYR A 75 19.51 -0.53 7.96
C TYR A 75 19.13 0.59 7.00
N ARG A 76 18.27 0.28 6.04
CA ARG A 76 17.63 1.29 5.20
C ARG A 76 16.40 1.81 5.93
N ASN A 77 16.33 3.11 6.14
CA ASN A 77 15.19 3.78 6.72
C ASN A 77 14.78 4.95 5.83
N PHE A 78 13.69 4.78 5.11
CA PHE A 78 13.18 5.81 4.20
C PHE A 78 12.22 6.73 4.93
N LYS A 79 12.37 8.02 4.69
CA LYS A 79 11.55 9.07 5.29
C LYS A 79 10.43 9.53 4.37
N ILE A 80 9.28 9.77 4.96
CA ILE A 80 8.17 10.47 4.29
C ILE A 80 8.15 11.90 4.82
N THR A 81 8.68 12.81 4.03
CA THR A 81 8.77 14.23 4.38
C THR A 81 7.45 14.95 4.15
N GLU A 82 7.32 16.17 4.68
CA GLU A 82 6.16 17.03 4.44
C GLU A 82 5.97 17.35 2.95
N ASP A 83 7.06 17.47 2.19
CA ASP A 83 6.98 17.67 0.73
C ASP A 83 6.33 16.47 0.03
N VAL A 84 6.68 15.25 0.43
CA VAL A 84 6.05 14.01 -0.09
C VAL A 84 4.56 13.98 0.25
N ILE A 85 4.20 14.36 1.47
CA ILE A 85 2.79 14.44 1.92
C ILE A 85 2.03 15.47 1.06
N ASN A 86 2.61 16.63 0.80
CA ASN A 86 1.98 17.67 -0.01
C ASN A 86 1.80 17.25 -1.48
N ILE A 87 2.74 16.48 -2.02
CA ILE A 87 2.59 15.86 -3.35
C ILE A 87 1.43 14.84 -3.30
N ALA A 88 1.40 13.97 -2.31
CA ALA A 88 0.38 12.94 -2.15
C ALA A 88 -1.04 13.51 -2.08
N LYS A 89 -1.22 14.68 -1.47
CA LYS A 89 -2.52 15.38 -1.39
C LYS A 89 -3.13 15.76 -2.74
N GLN A 90 -2.37 15.65 -3.84
CA GLN A 90 -2.85 15.92 -5.19
C GLN A 90 -3.44 14.68 -5.89
N PHE A 91 -3.43 13.53 -5.22
CA PHE A 91 -3.88 12.25 -5.76
C PHE A 91 -5.06 11.71 -4.96
N GLU A 92 -5.89 10.91 -5.62
CA GLU A 92 -6.97 10.17 -4.96
C GLU A 92 -6.47 8.86 -4.33
N TYR A 93 -5.47 8.25 -4.97
CA TYR A 93 -4.85 6.99 -4.55
C TYR A 93 -3.34 7.15 -4.42
N VAL A 94 -2.81 6.60 -3.34
CA VAL A 94 -1.36 6.50 -3.13
C VAL A 94 -1.01 5.04 -2.84
N ILE A 95 -0.11 4.48 -3.63
CA ILE A 95 0.48 3.17 -3.38
C ILE A 95 1.78 3.36 -2.59
N VAL A 96 1.95 2.58 -1.53
CA VAL A 96 3.16 2.57 -0.70
C VAL A 96 3.70 1.15 -0.68
N ASP A 97 4.78 0.91 -1.37
CA ASP A 97 5.43 -0.40 -1.35
C ASP A 97 6.53 -0.46 -0.28
N GLU A 98 6.88 -1.66 0.13
CA GLU A 98 7.98 -1.95 1.06
C GLU A 98 7.92 -1.14 2.37
N THR A 99 6.74 -1.09 3.00
CA THR A 99 6.51 -0.31 4.22
C THR A 99 7.43 -0.67 5.39
N ASN A 100 8.00 -1.88 5.40
CA ASN A 100 8.98 -2.33 6.38
C ASN A 100 10.31 -1.54 6.35
N TYR A 101 10.59 -0.82 5.25
CA TYR A 101 11.75 0.06 5.13
C TYR A 101 11.45 1.52 5.47
N LEU A 102 10.21 1.87 5.81
CA LEU A 102 9.83 3.22 6.16
C LEU A 102 10.06 3.52 7.64
N CYS A 103 10.39 4.78 7.94
CA CYS A 103 10.28 5.30 9.30
C CYS A 103 8.83 5.17 9.78
N GLN A 104 8.60 4.41 10.83
CA GLN A 104 7.26 4.09 11.31
C GLN A 104 6.47 5.33 11.75
N GLU A 105 7.13 6.26 12.41
CA GLU A 105 6.48 7.50 12.88
C GLU A 105 6.04 8.37 11.70
N ASP A 106 6.90 8.51 10.69
CA ASP A 106 6.56 9.24 9.46
C ASP A 106 5.39 8.57 8.74
N PHE A 107 5.38 7.24 8.68
CA PHE A 107 4.32 6.49 8.02
C PHE A 107 2.97 6.61 8.74
N ILE A 108 2.96 6.57 10.07
CA ILE A 108 1.74 6.79 10.87
C ILE A 108 1.20 8.21 10.62
N TYR A 109 2.08 9.21 10.65
CA TYR A 109 1.69 10.59 10.36
C TYR A 109 1.15 10.75 8.94
N PHE A 110 1.83 10.17 7.96
CA PHE A 110 1.38 10.13 6.57
C PHE A 110 -0.02 9.52 6.45
N LEU A 111 -0.26 8.36 7.05
CA LEU A 111 -1.57 7.70 7.01
C LEU A 111 -2.68 8.57 7.62
N GLN A 112 -2.38 9.30 8.69
CA GLN A 112 -3.34 10.23 9.28
C GLN A 112 -3.66 11.38 8.33
N GLN A 113 -2.65 11.98 7.68
CA GLN A 113 -2.84 13.03 6.69
C GLN A 113 -3.67 12.53 5.50
N MET A 114 -3.39 11.35 4.98
CA MET A 114 -4.16 10.77 3.86
C MET A 114 -5.63 10.56 4.25
N LYS A 115 -5.89 10.08 5.46
CA LYS A 115 -7.24 9.92 5.98
C LYS A 115 -7.98 11.26 6.09
N ASP A 116 -7.33 12.28 6.60
CA ASP A 116 -7.93 13.61 6.80
C ASP A 116 -8.31 14.28 5.46
N PHE A 117 -7.58 13.96 4.39
CA PHE A 117 -7.86 14.44 3.03
C PHE A 117 -8.66 13.45 2.17
N ASP A 118 -9.20 12.38 2.76
CA ASP A 118 -9.96 11.32 2.06
C ASP A 118 -9.20 10.65 0.91
N ILE A 119 -7.88 10.53 1.04
CA ILE A 119 -6.99 9.87 0.08
C ILE A 119 -6.86 8.41 0.47
N LYS A 120 -7.05 7.50 -0.48
CA LYS A 120 -6.96 6.07 -0.26
C LYS A 120 -5.52 5.59 -0.40
N VAL A 121 -5.04 4.87 0.60
CA VAL A 121 -3.70 4.29 0.61
C VAL A 121 -3.79 2.79 0.34
N ILE A 122 -2.97 2.32 -0.59
CA ILE A 122 -2.75 0.91 -0.87
C ILE A 122 -1.31 0.59 -0.48
N ALA A 123 -1.11 -0.18 0.58
CA ALA A 123 0.22 -0.40 1.13
C ALA A 123 0.58 -1.88 1.28
N SER A 124 1.84 -2.22 1.00
CA SER A 124 2.35 -3.58 1.19
C SER A 124 2.99 -3.76 2.56
N PHE A 125 2.80 -4.93 3.15
CA PHE A 125 3.39 -5.35 4.43
C PHE A 125 3.92 -6.76 4.33
N GLN A 126 5.10 -7.03 4.90
CA GLN A 126 5.65 -8.39 4.96
C GLN A 126 4.90 -9.28 5.95
N GLN A 127 4.31 -8.69 6.97
CA GLN A 127 3.46 -9.33 7.96
C GLN A 127 2.38 -8.36 8.41
N MET A 128 1.32 -8.88 8.99
CA MET A 128 0.25 -8.05 9.53
C MET A 128 0.82 -7.07 10.57
N PRO A 129 0.65 -5.76 10.41
CA PRO A 129 1.12 -4.80 11.40
C PRO A 129 0.34 -4.96 12.72
N THR A 130 1.05 -4.82 13.83
CA THR A 130 0.46 -4.93 15.19
C THR A 130 0.09 -3.57 15.77
N ASP A 131 0.63 -2.49 15.20
CA ASP A 131 0.32 -1.14 15.67
C ASP A 131 -1.11 -0.73 15.25
N ALA A 132 -1.93 -0.43 16.25
CA ALA A 132 -3.31 0.00 16.04
C ALA A 132 -3.43 1.32 15.27
N GLN A 133 -2.43 2.20 15.36
CA GLN A 133 -2.41 3.45 14.60
C GLN A 133 -2.26 3.20 13.09
N ILE A 134 -1.65 2.08 12.71
CA ILE A 134 -1.56 1.63 11.32
C ILE A 134 -2.82 0.86 10.94
N THR A 135 -3.15 -0.20 11.68
CA THR A 135 -4.22 -1.13 11.29
C THR A 135 -5.58 -0.45 11.15
N LYS A 136 -5.89 0.51 12.01
CA LYS A 136 -7.16 1.28 11.98
C LYS A 136 -7.32 2.17 10.73
N LYS A 137 -6.26 2.39 9.96
CA LYS A 137 -6.33 3.21 8.74
C LYS A 137 -6.77 2.38 7.52
N PHE A 138 -6.70 1.06 7.61
CA PHE A 138 -7.01 0.16 6.51
C PHE A 138 -8.33 -0.58 6.77
N ARG A 139 -9.14 -0.71 5.73
CA ARG A 139 -10.43 -1.40 5.80
C ARG A 139 -10.43 -2.73 5.09
N TYR A 140 -9.58 -2.86 4.09
CA TYR A 140 -9.47 -4.05 3.27
C TYR A 140 -8.10 -4.66 3.43
N ILE A 141 -8.06 -5.99 3.40
CA ILE A 141 -6.82 -6.75 3.48
C ILE A 141 -6.83 -7.81 2.38
N ILE A 142 -5.73 -7.87 1.64
CA ILE A 142 -5.41 -8.96 0.74
C ILE A 142 -4.18 -9.65 1.31
N SER A 143 -4.26 -10.95 1.58
CA SER A 143 -3.09 -11.74 1.94
C SER A 143 -2.68 -12.62 0.78
N LEU A 144 -1.40 -12.62 0.49
CA LEU A 144 -0.80 -13.46 -0.52
C LEU A 144 -0.32 -14.76 0.14
N ASP A 145 -0.85 -15.90 -0.35
CA ASP A 145 -0.44 -17.21 0.16
C ASP A 145 0.99 -17.55 -0.29
N VAL A 146 1.77 -18.11 0.63
CA VAL A 146 3.16 -18.55 0.40
C VAL A 146 3.22 -19.95 -0.22
N THR A 147 2.12 -20.67 -0.25
CA THR A 147 2.07 -22.02 -0.80
C THR A 147 2.05 -21.98 -2.33
N ASN A 148 2.90 -22.72 -2.95
CA ASN A 148 3.12 -23.14 -4.34
C ASN A 148 2.38 -22.46 -5.52
N ASP A 149 1.42 -21.60 -5.28
CA ASP A 149 0.62 -20.88 -6.27
C ASP A 149 0.77 -19.37 -6.02
N PHE A 150 1.84 -18.79 -6.55
CA PHE A 150 2.18 -17.36 -6.39
C PHE A 150 1.12 -16.40 -6.95
N ASP A 151 0.16 -16.91 -7.70
CA ASP A 151 -0.92 -16.12 -8.28
C ASP A 151 -2.19 -16.14 -7.42
N LYS A 152 -2.20 -16.90 -6.34
CA LYS A 152 -3.37 -17.06 -5.51
C LYS A 152 -3.44 -15.99 -4.43
N ILE A 153 -4.37 -15.08 -4.60
CA ILE A 153 -4.73 -14.12 -3.56
C ILE A 153 -5.74 -14.77 -2.65
N THR A 154 -5.41 -14.84 -1.36
CA THR A 154 -6.38 -15.28 -0.35
C THR A 154 -7.34 -14.12 -0.08
N GLU A 155 -8.64 -14.38 -0.15
CA GLU A 155 -9.68 -13.40 0.09
C GLU A 155 -9.87 -13.17 1.58
N TYR A 156 -10.07 -11.91 1.95
CA TYR A 156 -10.37 -11.52 3.31
C TYR A 156 -11.67 -10.74 3.39
N GLU A 157 -12.36 -10.93 4.49
CA GLU A 157 -13.53 -10.13 4.82
C GLU A 157 -13.13 -8.69 5.13
N LYS A 158 -14.04 -7.80 4.85
CA LYS A 158 -13.92 -6.39 5.21
C LYS A 158 -13.88 -6.24 6.73
N TYR A 159 -12.85 -5.57 7.24
CA TYR A 159 -12.76 -5.25 8.65
C TYR A 159 -13.56 -4.02 9.00
N ASN A 160 -14.33 -4.12 10.08
CA ASN A 160 -14.94 -2.97 10.71
C ASN A 160 -14.09 -2.56 11.91
N TYR A 161 -13.18 -1.60 11.70
CA TYR A 161 -12.29 -1.13 12.74
C TYR A 161 -12.97 -0.31 13.84
N ASP A 162 -14.20 0.13 13.62
CA ASP A 162 -14.98 0.87 14.62
C ASP A 162 -15.52 -0.03 15.74
N SER A 163 -15.55 -1.33 15.52
CA SER A 163 -16.08 -2.33 16.47
C SER A 163 -15.01 -3.07 17.29
N GLY A 164 -13.75 -2.56 17.28
CA GLY A 164 -12.66 -3.19 18.02
C GLY A 164 -12.16 -4.49 17.40
N PHE A 165 -10.92 -4.75 17.58
CA PHE A 165 -10.14 -5.86 17.08
C PHE A 165 -10.88 -7.19 16.96
N GLY A 166 -10.98 -7.74 15.77
CA GLY A 166 -11.41 -9.10 15.54
C GLY A 166 -11.64 -9.36 14.06
N PHE A 167 -11.00 -10.40 13.55
CA PHE A 167 -11.45 -11.03 12.32
C PHE A 167 -12.85 -11.56 12.62
N LYS A 168 -13.87 -11.08 11.93
CA LYS A 168 -15.13 -11.81 11.91
C LYS A 168 -14.86 -13.09 11.13
N LYS A 169 -14.91 -14.19 11.85
CA LYS A 169 -14.97 -15.51 11.25
C LYS A 169 -16.25 -15.67 10.44
#